data_10f6af4127ec827b9eb6801753c1f1b0
#
_entry.id   10f6af4127ec827b9eb6801753c1f1b0
#
_cell.length_a   1.000
_cell.length_b   1.000
_cell.length_c   1.000
_cell.angle_alpha   90.00
_cell.angle_beta   90.00
_cell.angle_gamma   90.00
#
_symmetry.space_group_name_H-M   'P 1'
#
loop_
_entity.id
_entity.type
_entity.pdbx_description
1 polymer ?
#
loop_
_entity_poly.entity_id
_entity_poly.type
_entity_poly.pdbx_seq_one_letter_code
_entity_poly.pdbx_strand_id
1 'polypeptide(L)'
;ASITVKVPPLGISVYANAIDVLKGVDVAYDSYVNEFVLGKKRIMVKPSATKDLDGEPFFDPDDLAYYVLPEDVSDGAVITPIDMTLRTQEHNTGIQDQLNLLSSKCGFGENHYRFDQGSITTATQVISENSTMFRTIKKHEIILEQAITELCHIILRLGNAAMGAGLNEDAKVTIDFDDSIIEDKTTERNNDRQDLAAGIMNPWEYRMKWYNEDEATAKKMLPKMEDMTTEGENEIE
;
A
#
# COMPACT_ATOMS: atom_id res chain seq x y z
N ALA A 1 -12.99 -36.52 2.30
CA ALA A 1 -14.09 -35.69 2.79
C ALA A 1 -13.97 -34.33 2.12
N SER A 2 -14.96 -33.99 1.28
CA SER A 2 -15.05 -32.66 0.64
C SER A 2 -15.52 -31.66 1.68
N ILE A 3 -14.68 -30.73 2.07
CA ILE A 3 -15.07 -29.60 2.91
C ILE A 3 -15.74 -28.58 2.01
N THR A 4 -17.08 -28.56 2.01
CA THR A 4 -17.85 -27.53 1.32
C THR A 4 -17.86 -26.30 2.23
N VAL A 5 -16.96 -25.35 1.98
CA VAL A 5 -17.02 -24.04 2.63
C VAL A 5 -18.22 -23.29 2.03
N LYS A 6 -19.26 -23.09 2.82
CA LYS A 6 -20.36 -22.20 2.43
C LYS A 6 -19.84 -20.77 2.46
N VAL A 7 -19.50 -20.23 1.30
CA VAL A 7 -19.20 -18.81 1.16
C VAL A 7 -20.50 -18.04 1.38
N PRO A 8 -20.57 -17.08 2.31
CA PRO A 8 -21.77 -16.29 2.51
C PRO A 8 -22.10 -15.50 1.24
N PRO A 9 -23.37 -15.35 0.88
CA PRO A 9 -23.79 -14.65 -0.35
C PRO A 9 -23.43 -13.16 -0.35
N LEU A 10 -23.10 -12.60 0.80
CA LEU A 10 -22.69 -11.20 0.98
C LEU A 10 -21.19 -10.97 0.79
N GLY A 11 -20.45 -12.00 0.41
CA GLY A 11 -18.98 -11.93 0.37
C GLY A 11 -18.33 -12.02 1.75
N ILE A 12 -17.03 -11.94 1.78
CA ILE A 12 -16.20 -11.93 3.00
C ILE A 12 -15.23 -10.77 2.95
N SER A 13 -14.86 -10.27 4.14
CA SER A 13 -13.85 -9.22 4.26
C SER A 13 -12.50 -9.66 3.66
N VAL A 14 -11.75 -8.71 3.11
CA VAL A 14 -10.37 -8.91 2.64
C VAL A 14 -9.47 -9.47 3.74
N TYR A 15 -9.75 -9.13 5.01
CA TYR A 15 -8.98 -9.62 6.18
C TYR A 15 -9.48 -10.95 6.74
N ALA A 16 -10.53 -11.57 6.19
CA ALA A 16 -11.16 -12.72 6.84
C ALA A 16 -10.22 -13.90 7.07
N ASN A 17 -9.24 -14.08 6.19
CA ASN A 17 -8.20 -15.11 6.30
C ASN A 17 -6.93 -14.63 7.03
N ALA A 18 -6.91 -13.41 7.54
CA ALA A 18 -5.75 -12.76 8.16
C ALA A 18 -6.02 -12.25 9.57
N ILE A 19 -7.16 -12.60 10.18
CA ILE A 19 -7.54 -12.15 11.54
C ILE A 19 -6.53 -12.59 12.60
N ASP A 20 -5.96 -13.77 12.46
CA ASP A 20 -4.90 -14.30 13.32
C ASP A 20 -3.63 -13.44 13.24
N VAL A 21 -3.26 -12.99 12.06
CA VAL A 21 -2.11 -12.12 11.84
C VAL A 21 -2.36 -10.70 12.34
N LEU A 22 -3.58 -10.16 12.14
CA LEU A 22 -3.97 -8.86 12.71
C LEU A 22 -3.80 -8.85 14.23
N LYS A 23 -4.23 -9.94 14.90
CA LYS A 23 -3.98 -10.10 16.33
C LYS A 23 -2.49 -10.16 16.67
N GLY A 24 -1.68 -10.79 15.81
CA GLY A 24 -0.22 -10.83 15.96
C GLY A 24 0.41 -9.44 15.87
N VAL A 25 -0.04 -8.60 14.92
CA VAL A 25 0.38 -7.20 14.79
C VAL A 25 0.06 -6.41 16.06
N ASP A 26 -1.16 -6.57 16.58
CA ASP A 26 -1.63 -5.89 17.79
C ASP A 26 -0.75 -6.23 19.00
N VAL A 27 -0.49 -7.53 19.24
CA VAL A 27 0.40 -7.98 20.31
C VAL A 27 1.85 -7.49 20.14
N ALA A 28 2.36 -7.46 18.91
CA ALA A 28 3.70 -6.96 18.63
C ALA A 28 3.81 -5.46 18.90
N TYR A 29 2.79 -4.70 18.55
CA TYR A 29 2.72 -3.26 18.82
C TYR A 29 2.60 -2.98 20.32
N ASP A 30 1.75 -3.70 21.05
CA ASP A 30 1.65 -3.59 22.50
C ASP A 30 2.99 -3.88 23.19
N SER A 31 3.71 -4.90 22.71
CA SER A 31 5.04 -5.25 23.21
C SER A 31 6.04 -4.11 22.97
N TYR A 32 5.98 -3.46 21.80
CA TYR A 32 6.79 -2.29 21.48
C TYR A 32 6.51 -1.11 22.41
N VAL A 33 5.23 -0.80 22.65
CA VAL A 33 4.83 0.27 23.60
C VAL A 33 5.30 -0.05 25.01
N ASN A 34 5.14 -1.31 25.44
CA ASN A 34 5.58 -1.75 26.76
C ASN A 34 7.11 -1.69 26.94
N GLU A 35 7.90 -1.82 25.88
CA GLU A 35 9.34 -1.64 25.94
C GLU A 35 9.72 -0.23 26.44
N PHE A 36 9.01 0.81 26.01
CA PHE A 36 9.22 2.18 26.52
C PHE A 36 8.69 2.37 27.92
N VAL A 37 7.58 1.74 28.28
CA VAL A 37 7.01 1.85 29.62
C VAL A 37 7.90 1.15 30.65
N LEU A 38 8.41 -0.04 30.32
CA LEU A 38 9.21 -0.87 31.23
C LEU A 38 10.70 -0.50 31.17
N GLY A 39 11.20 -0.02 30.04
CA GLY A 39 12.60 0.35 29.79
C GLY A 39 13.02 1.70 30.39
N LYS A 40 12.19 2.29 31.27
CA LYS A 40 12.58 3.51 31.99
C LYS A 40 13.81 3.24 32.83
N LYS A 41 14.77 4.17 32.79
CA LYS A 41 15.95 4.13 33.67
C LYS A 41 15.51 4.09 35.12
N ARG A 42 16.11 3.20 35.89
CA ARG A 42 15.84 3.03 37.32
C ARG A 42 17.15 3.00 38.06
N ILE A 43 17.13 3.58 39.24
CA ILE A 43 18.30 3.60 40.14
C ILE A 43 17.89 2.85 41.41
N MET A 44 18.57 1.76 41.71
CA MET A 44 18.38 1.04 42.94
C MET A 44 19.30 1.61 44.02
N VAL A 45 18.72 1.98 45.15
CA VAL A 45 19.42 2.62 46.24
C VAL A 45 19.24 1.82 47.53
N LYS A 46 20.32 1.63 48.29
CA LYS A 46 20.20 0.99 49.61
C LYS A 46 19.58 1.97 50.64
N PRO A 47 18.81 1.48 51.61
CA PRO A 47 18.24 2.33 52.66
C PRO A 47 19.24 3.21 53.38
N SER A 48 20.48 2.71 53.58
CA SER A 48 21.57 3.43 54.20
C SER A 48 22.03 4.69 53.45
N ALA A 49 21.68 4.78 52.15
CA ALA A 49 22.05 5.93 51.29
C ALA A 49 20.84 6.87 51.03
N THR A 50 19.69 6.58 51.61
CA THR A 50 18.47 7.38 51.38
C THR A 50 18.30 8.55 52.33
N LYS A 51 19.10 8.59 53.40
CA LYS A 51 19.03 9.62 54.45
C LYS A 51 20.39 10.26 54.64
N ASP A 52 20.42 11.54 54.95
CA ASP A 52 21.60 12.25 55.38
C ASP A 52 21.91 11.98 56.88
N LEU A 53 22.96 12.64 57.40
CA LEU A 53 23.37 12.51 58.81
C LEU A 53 22.31 13.00 59.80
N ASP A 54 21.40 13.86 59.36
CA ASP A 54 20.33 14.43 60.15
C ASP A 54 19.01 13.62 60.02
N GLY A 55 19.03 12.57 59.17
CA GLY A 55 17.87 11.67 58.95
C GLY A 55 16.87 12.16 57.91
N GLU A 56 17.18 13.26 57.22
CA GLU A 56 16.36 13.76 56.12
C GLU A 56 16.56 12.94 54.83
N PRO A 57 15.53 12.77 54.02
CA PRO A 57 15.61 12.03 52.79
C PRO A 57 16.55 12.71 51.79
N PHE A 58 17.55 11.99 51.34
CA PHE A 58 18.52 12.47 50.35
C PHE A 58 17.97 12.45 48.91
N PHE A 59 16.96 11.63 48.68
CA PHE A 59 16.25 11.51 47.40
C PHE A 59 14.80 11.84 47.59
N ASP A 60 14.20 12.54 46.63
CA ASP A 60 12.77 12.80 46.62
C ASP A 60 12.00 11.47 46.51
N PRO A 61 11.17 11.11 47.52
CA PRO A 61 10.40 9.86 47.47
C PRO A 61 9.39 9.81 46.30
N ASP A 62 9.03 10.96 45.74
CA ASP A 62 8.14 11.04 44.57
C ASP A 62 8.88 10.91 43.23
N ASP A 63 10.20 10.85 43.24
CA ASP A 63 10.99 10.65 42.04
C ASP A 63 10.92 9.17 41.56
N LEU A 64 10.20 8.93 40.49
CA LEU A 64 9.97 7.61 39.92
C LEU A 64 11.25 6.88 39.40
N ALA A 65 12.39 7.55 39.42
CA ALA A 65 13.65 6.98 39.00
C ALA A 65 14.34 6.15 40.12
N TYR A 66 13.99 6.37 41.39
CA TYR A 66 14.64 5.72 42.52
C TYR A 66 13.77 4.60 43.12
N TYR A 67 14.42 3.47 43.40
CA TYR A 67 13.81 2.34 44.08
C TYR A 67 14.68 1.92 45.26
N VAL A 68 14.11 1.93 46.46
CA VAL A 68 14.81 1.52 47.69
C VAL A 68 14.77 -0.03 47.76
N LEU A 69 15.96 -0.67 47.85
CA LEU A 69 16.08 -2.12 48.02
C LEU A 69 15.90 -2.49 49.51
N PRO A 70 15.34 -3.69 49.84
CA PRO A 70 15.38 -4.24 51.19
C PRO A 70 16.82 -4.37 51.67
N GLU A 71 17.03 -4.17 53.02
CA GLU A 71 18.40 -4.25 53.62
C GLU A 71 19.10 -5.59 53.43
N ASP A 72 18.35 -6.68 53.30
CA ASP A 72 18.87 -8.04 53.19
C ASP A 72 19.46 -8.40 51.82
N VAL A 73 19.32 -7.50 50.83
CA VAL A 73 19.80 -7.77 49.46
C VAL A 73 21.12 -7.06 49.27
N SER A 74 22.22 -7.57 49.80
CA SER A 74 23.48 -7.46 49.09
C SER A 74 24.76 -7.13 49.85
N ASP A 75 25.83 -7.76 49.39
CA ASP A 75 27.22 -7.30 49.39
C ASP A 75 27.57 -6.39 48.21
N GLY A 76 26.58 -5.75 47.55
CA GLY A 76 26.75 -4.93 46.35
C GLY A 76 26.90 -3.45 46.58
N ALA A 77 27.06 -2.69 45.48
CA ALA A 77 27.18 -1.24 45.50
C ALA A 77 25.98 -0.56 46.15
N VAL A 78 26.22 0.58 46.83
CA VAL A 78 25.19 1.36 47.52
C VAL A 78 24.16 1.96 46.56
N ILE A 79 24.59 2.27 45.36
CA ILE A 79 23.76 2.78 44.27
C ILE A 79 24.04 1.91 43.05
N THR A 80 23.01 1.31 42.48
CA THR A 80 23.12 0.48 41.27
C THR A 80 22.21 1.05 40.18
N PRO A 81 22.76 1.69 39.16
CA PRO A 81 21.97 2.11 38.01
C PRO A 81 21.57 0.87 37.19
N ILE A 82 20.30 0.78 36.83
CA ILE A 82 19.78 -0.20 35.89
C ILE A 82 19.51 0.52 34.58
N ASP A 83 20.37 0.29 33.60
CA ASP A 83 20.19 0.79 32.24
C ASP A 83 19.68 -0.35 31.36
N MET A 84 18.40 -0.28 31.00
CA MET A 84 17.79 -1.19 30.04
C MET A 84 17.89 -0.58 28.66
N THR A 85 18.71 -1.22 27.81
CA THR A 85 18.78 -0.85 26.40
C THR A 85 17.44 -1.15 25.74
N LEU A 86 16.84 -0.15 25.10
CA LEU A 86 15.58 -0.32 24.37
C LEU A 86 15.81 -1.12 23.09
N ARG A 87 15.06 -2.19 22.90
CA ARG A 87 15.14 -3.10 21.74
C ARG A 87 14.24 -2.64 20.59
N THR A 88 14.32 -1.37 20.24
CA THR A 88 13.45 -0.73 19.24
C THR A 88 13.59 -1.35 17.86
N GLN A 89 14.81 -1.73 17.48
CA GLN A 89 15.07 -2.31 16.15
C GLN A 89 14.46 -3.71 16.02
N GLU A 90 14.60 -4.52 17.04
CA GLU A 90 14.03 -5.87 17.07
C GLU A 90 12.50 -5.84 17.04
N HIS A 91 11.89 -4.91 17.77
CA HIS A 91 10.45 -4.70 17.72
C HIS A 91 9.98 -4.22 16.35
N ASN A 92 10.68 -3.25 15.75
CA ASN A 92 10.36 -2.78 14.40
C ASN A 92 10.44 -3.90 13.37
N THR A 93 11.47 -4.75 13.44
CA THR A 93 11.63 -5.90 12.56
C THR A 93 10.47 -6.88 12.76
N GLY A 94 10.13 -7.22 14.00
CA GLY A 94 9.02 -8.14 14.30
C GLY A 94 7.66 -7.61 13.84
N ILE A 95 7.38 -6.32 14.01
CA ILE A 95 6.15 -5.69 13.51
C ILE A 95 6.14 -5.71 11.98
N GLN A 96 7.27 -5.39 11.32
CA GLN A 96 7.36 -5.40 9.87
C GLN A 96 7.12 -6.81 9.29
N ASP A 97 7.64 -7.86 9.93
CA ASP A 97 7.42 -9.24 9.51
C ASP A 97 5.93 -9.62 9.60
N GLN A 98 5.24 -9.21 10.67
CA GLN A 98 3.79 -9.42 10.81
C GLN A 98 2.99 -8.64 9.75
N LEU A 99 3.38 -7.40 9.45
CA LEU A 99 2.75 -6.59 8.40
C LEU A 99 2.96 -7.18 7.01
N ASN A 100 4.14 -7.72 6.71
CA ASN A 100 4.41 -8.40 5.44
C ASN A 100 3.54 -9.65 5.29
N LEU A 101 3.40 -10.44 6.36
CA LEU A 101 2.52 -11.62 6.36
C LEU A 101 1.05 -11.22 6.20
N LEU A 102 0.61 -10.16 6.87
CA LEU A 102 -0.75 -9.58 6.72
C LEU A 102 -1.01 -9.19 5.28
N SER A 103 -0.09 -8.42 4.70
CA SER A 103 -0.16 -7.94 3.32
C SER A 103 -0.25 -9.09 2.31
N SER A 104 0.57 -10.12 2.50
CA SER A 104 0.56 -11.33 1.67
C SER A 104 -0.77 -12.07 1.77
N LYS A 105 -1.32 -12.28 2.97
CA LYS A 105 -2.62 -12.94 3.18
C LYS A 105 -3.79 -12.14 2.61
N CYS A 106 -3.71 -10.80 2.60
CA CYS A 106 -4.72 -9.93 2.00
C CYS A 106 -4.58 -9.80 0.46
N GLY A 107 -3.51 -10.35 -0.12
CA GLY A 107 -3.26 -10.30 -1.57
C GLY A 107 -2.70 -8.98 -2.05
N PHE A 108 -2.11 -8.16 -1.17
CA PHE A 108 -1.49 -6.87 -1.53
C PHE A 108 -0.02 -6.99 -1.93
N GLY A 109 0.63 -8.15 -1.67
CA GLY A 109 2.07 -8.34 -1.85
C GLY A 109 2.85 -8.09 -0.55
N GLU A 110 4.13 -8.48 -0.53
CA GLU A 110 4.91 -8.51 0.71
C GLU A 110 5.31 -7.13 1.24
N ASN A 111 5.43 -6.14 0.37
CA ASN A 111 5.99 -4.83 0.73
C ASN A 111 4.95 -3.70 0.83
N HIS A 112 3.67 -4.01 0.85
CA HIS A 112 2.62 -2.98 0.83
C HIS A 112 2.61 -2.10 2.10
N TYR A 113 2.89 -2.68 3.27
CA TYR A 113 2.96 -1.98 4.56
C TYR A 113 4.42 -1.84 5.03
N ARG A 114 5.25 -1.07 4.32
CA ARG A 114 6.63 -0.79 4.75
C ARG A 114 6.71 0.53 5.51
N PHE A 115 7.43 0.51 6.63
CA PHE A 115 7.79 1.73 7.36
C PHE A 115 8.93 2.50 6.66
N ASP A 116 9.84 1.77 6.01
CA ASP A 116 10.94 2.34 5.27
C ASP A 116 10.67 2.18 3.76
N GLN A 117 10.14 3.22 3.18
CA GLN A 117 10.06 3.33 1.72
C GLN A 117 11.44 3.74 1.22
N GLY A 118 12.29 2.76 0.97
CA GLY A 118 13.52 2.99 0.22
C GLY A 118 13.21 3.80 -1.04
N SER A 119 14.13 4.63 -1.51
CA SER A 119 13.89 5.47 -2.68
C SER A 119 13.50 4.60 -3.87
N ILE A 120 12.21 4.63 -4.24
CA ILE A 120 11.71 3.98 -5.43
C ILE A 120 12.23 4.78 -6.61
N THR A 121 13.13 4.17 -7.36
CA THR A 121 13.92 4.88 -8.35
C THR A 121 13.28 4.87 -9.74
N THR A 122 12.37 3.92 -10.03
CA THR A 122 11.75 3.79 -11.36
C THR A 122 10.28 3.34 -11.28
N ALA A 123 9.46 3.80 -12.24
CA ALA A 123 8.07 3.38 -12.38
C ALA A 123 7.93 1.86 -12.56
N THR A 124 8.85 1.24 -13.31
CA THR A 124 8.90 -0.22 -13.52
C THR A 124 9.08 -0.98 -12.20
N GLN A 125 9.86 -0.46 -11.27
CA GLN A 125 10.02 -1.07 -9.95
C GLN A 125 8.72 -1.00 -9.15
N VAL A 126 8.02 0.15 -9.16
CA VAL A 126 6.70 0.30 -8.51
C VAL A 126 5.70 -0.73 -9.04
N ILE A 127 5.63 -0.89 -10.36
CA ILE A 127 4.73 -1.85 -11.01
C ILE A 127 5.08 -3.28 -10.61
N SER A 128 6.38 -3.61 -10.60
CA SER A 128 6.85 -4.94 -10.19
C SER A 128 6.50 -5.25 -8.74
N GLU A 129 6.73 -4.31 -7.82
CA GLU A 129 6.43 -4.46 -6.39
C GLU A 129 4.93 -4.61 -6.14
N ASN A 130 4.10 -3.86 -6.88
CA ASN A 130 2.64 -3.91 -6.75
C ASN A 130 1.95 -4.98 -7.63
N SER A 131 2.70 -5.78 -8.38
CA SER A 131 2.14 -6.75 -9.32
C SER A 131 1.14 -7.75 -8.72
N THR A 132 1.34 -8.13 -7.45
CA THR A 132 0.43 -9.04 -6.71
C THR A 132 -0.88 -8.34 -6.37
N MET A 133 -0.82 -7.09 -5.92
CA MET A 133 -1.99 -6.27 -5.65
C MET A 133 -2.82 -6.07 -6.92
N PHE A 134 -2.18 -5.77 -8.05
CA PHE A 134 -2.86 -5.60 -9.33
C PHE A 134 -3.58 -6.86 -9.78
N ARG A 135 -2.95 -8.04 -9.64
CA ARG A 135 -3.62 -9.30 -9.92
C ARG A 135 -4.82 -9.56 -9.03
N THR A 136 -4.76 -9.10 -7.78
CA THR A 136 -5.90 -9.21 -6.85
C THR A 136 -7.02 -8.25 -7.26
N ILE A 137 -6.71 -7.00 -7.63
CA ILE A 137 -7.67 -6.02 -8.15
C ILE A 137 -8.37 -6.59 -9.39
N LYS A 138 -7.61 -7.07 -10.39
CA LYS A 138 -8.18 -7.65 -11.61
C LYS A 138 -9.14 -8.82 -11.35
N LYS A 139 -8.87 -9.65 -10.35
CA LYS A 139 -9.81 -10.71 -9.96
C LYS A 139 -11.13 -10.16 -9.41
N HIS A 140 -11.08 -9.06 -8.69
CA HIS A 140 -12.29 -8.40 -8.18
C HIS A 140 -13.05 -7.69 -9.29
N GLU A 141 -12.35 -7.05 -10.23
CA GLU A 141 -12.93 -6.36 -11.38
C GLU A 141 -13.75 -7.31 -12.26
N ILE A 142 -13.24 -8.51 -12.55
CA ILE A 142 -13.97 -9.52 -13.34
C ILE A 142 -15.34 -9.84 -12.70
N ILE A 143 -15.37 -9.99 -11.38
CA ILE A 143 -16.63 -10.29 -10.66
C ILE A 143 -17.55 -9.06 -10.66
N LEU A 144 -16.97 -7.88 -10.48
CA LEU A 144 -17.70 -6.62 -10.46
C LEU A 144 -18.27 -6.28 -11.84
N GLU A 145 -17.50 -6.49 -12.91
CA GLU A 145 -17.94 -6.32 -14.29
C GLU A 145 -19.16 -7.17 -14.60
N GLN A 146 -19.14 -8.45 -14.20
CA GLN A 146 -20.27 -9.34 -14.38
C GLN A 146 -21.51 -8.82 -13.63
N ALA A 147 -21.36 -8.42 -12.37
CA ALA A 147 -22.47 -7.92 -11.56
C ALA A 147 -23.05 -6.61 -12.09
N ILE A 148 -22.21 -5.66 -12.54
CA ILE A 148 -22.65 -4.39 -13.13
C ILE A 148 -23.35 -4.63 -14.46
N THR A 149 -22.81 -5.52 -15.32
CA THR A 149 -23.44 -5.89 -16.59
C THR A 149 -24.85 -6.44 -16.37
N GLU A 150 -25.00 -7.35 -15.41
CA GLU A 150 -26.31 -7.90 -15.05
C GLU A 150 -27.26 -6.80 -14.51
N LEU A 151 -26.76 -5.91 -13.67
CA LEU A 151 -27.53 -4.77 -13.16
C LEU A 151 -27.99 -3.86 -14.30
N CYS A 152 -27.13 -3.55 -15.27
CA CYS A 152 -27.50 -2.74 -16.45
C CYS A 152 -28.65 -3.41 -17.22
N HIS A 153 -28.57 -4.71 -17.49
CA HIS A 153 -29.63 -5.44 -18.18
C HIS A 153 -30.96 -5.44 -17.39
N ILE A 154 -30.89 -5.57 -16.04
CA ILE A 154 -32.06 -5.48 -15.18
C ILE A 154 -32.70 -4.08 -15.29
N ILE A 155 -31.90 -3.01 -15.30
CA ILE A 155 -32.38 -1.63 -15.44
C ILE A 155 -33.05 -1.44 -16.79
N LEU A 156 -32.46 -1.94 -17.90
CA LEU A 156 -33.06 -1.87 -19.23
C LEU A 156 -34.42 -2.58 -19.30
N ARG A 157 -34.50 -3.79 -18.74
CA ARG A 157 -35.77 -4.56 -18.67
C ARG A 157 -36.83 -3.84 -17.82
N LEU A 158 -36.43 -3.29 -16.69
CA LEU A 158 -37.34 -2.53 -15.83
C LEU A 158 -37.82 -1.26 -16.51
N GLY A 159 -36.96 -0.54 -17.23
CA GLY A 159 -37.33 0.63 -18.02
C GLY A 159 -38.39 0.30 -19.11
N ASN A 160 -38.21 -0.83 -19.78
CA ASN A 160 -39.21 -1.30 -20.76
C ASN A 160 -40.51 -1.71 -20.09
N ALA A 161 -40.48 -2.47 -19.00
CA ALA A 161 -41.65 -2.96 -18.30
C ALA A 161 -42.46 -1.85 -17.61
N ALA A 162 -41.76 -0.87 -16.97
CA ALA A 162 -42.42 0.16 -16.18
C ALA A 162 -42.78 1.42 -16.98
N MET A 163 -41.98 1.76 -18.00
CA MET A 163 -42.09 3.02 -18.75
C MET A 163 -42.38 2.83 -20.24
N GLY A 164 -42.32 1.61 -20.77
CA GLY A 164 -42.49 1.34 -22.19
C GLY A 164 -41.40 2.01 -23.04
N ALA A 165 -40.16 2.10 -22.52
CA ALA A 165 -39.10 2.94 -23.09
C ALA A 165 -38.54 2.42 -24.44
N GLY A 166 -38.81 1.17 -24.82
CA GLY A 166 -38.37 0.57 -26.09
C GLY A 166 -36.84 0.41 -26.18
N LEU A 167 -36.18 0.20 -25.03
CA LEU A 167 -34.74 0.04 -24.94
C LEU A 167 -34.30 -1.36 -25.42
N ASN A 168 -33.10 -1.46 -25.98
CA ASN A 168 -32.50 -2.75 -26.30
C ASN A 168 -32.02 -3.45 -25.02
N GLU A 169 -32.71 -4.49 -24.60
CA GLU A 169 -32.42 -5.26 -23.38
C GLU A 169 -31.13 -6.08 -23.49
N ASP A 170 -30.71 -6.43 -24.71
CA ASP A 170 -29.49 -7.21 -25.03
C ASP A 170 -28.35 -6.28 -25.50
N ALA A 171 -28.40 -5.00 -25.15
CA ALA A 171 -27.34 -4.06 -25.48
C ALA A 171 -26.00 -4.53 -24.88
N LYS A 172 -24.93 -4.47 -25.67
CA LYS A 172 -23.57 -4.78 -25.18
C LYS A 172 -23.17 -3.71 -24.16
N VAL A 173 -23.01 -4.10 -22.93
CA VAL A 173 -22.45 -3.27 -21.85
C VAL A 173 -20.94 -3.41 -21.88
N THR A 174 -20.22 -2.30 -21.93
CA THR A 174 -18.76 -2.26 -21.78
C THR A 174 -18.47 -1.45 -20.52
N ILE A 175 -17.66 -2.03 -19.63
CA ILE A 175 -17.25 -1.39 -18.38
C ILE A 175 -15.74 -1.16 -18.53
N ASP A 176 -15.33 0.10 -18.35
CA ASP A 176 -13.93 0.48 -18.32
C ASP A 176 -13.55 0.83 -16.89
N PHE A 177 -12.57 0.10 -16.35
CA PHE A 177 -11.98 0.39 -15.05
C PHE A 177 -10.75 1.26 -15.29
N ASP A 178 -10.64 2.39 -14.60
CA ASP A 178 -9.47 3.26 -14.72
C ASP A 178 -8.25 2.61 -14.02
N ASP A 179 -7.52 1.81 -14.77
CA ASP A 179 -6.29 1.16 -14.36
C ASP A 179 -5.04 2.04 -14.53
N SER A 180 -5.21 3.34 -14.70
CA SER A 180 -4.15 4.29 -15.04
C SER A 180 -2.98 4.33 -14.03
N ILE A 181 -3.21 3.87 -12.80
CA ILE A 181 -2.19 3.75 -11.76
C ILE A 181 -1.33 2.48 -11.94
N ILE A 182 -1.82 1.50 -12.69
CA ILE A 182 -1.26 0.15 -12.82
C ILE A 182 -0.27 0.08 -13.98
N GLU A 183 -0.44 0.91 -14.99
CA GLU A 183 0.37 0.89 -16.21
C GLU A 183 1.42 2.00 -16.18
N ASP A 184 2.66 1.64 -16.48
CA ASP A 184 3.71 2.62 -16.76
C ASP A 184 3.45 3.25 -18.15
N LYS A 185 2.47 4.15 -18.19
CA LYS A 185 2.10 4.89 -19.40
C LYS A 185 3.30 5.63 -20.00
N THR A 186 4.29 5.96 -19.19
CA THR A 186 5.49 6.65 -19.67
C THR A 186 6.38 5.70 -20.46
N THR A 187 6.62 4.50 -19.92
CA THR A 187 7.40 3.45 -20.61
C THR A 187 6.67 2.97 -21.85
N GLU A 188 5.35 2.73 -21.76
CA GLU A 188 4.53 2.33 -22.90
C GLU A 188 4.55 3.41 -24.01
N ARG A 189 4.38 4.68 -23.66
CA ARG A 189 4.45 5.79 -24.61
C ARG A 189 5.82 5.93 -25.25
N ASN A 190 6.89 5.65 -24.53
CA ASN A 190 8.24 5.66 -25.08
C ASN A 190 8.47 4.49 -26.05
N ASN A 191 7.96 3.30 -25.74
CA ASN A 191 7.99 2.15 -26.63
C ASN A 191 7.20 2.43 -27.93
N ASP A 192 5.98 2.96 -27.81
CA ASP A 192 5.16 3.35 -28.96
C ASP A 192 5.84 4.42 -29.83
N ARG A 193 6.61 5.34 -29.22
CA ARG A 193 7.42 6.31 -29.97
C ARG A 193 8.59 5.66 -30.71
N GLN A 194 9.19 4.63 -30.12
CA GLN A 194 10.23 3.85 -30.79
C GLN A 194 9.64 3.05 -31.96
N ASP A 195 8.46 2.43 -31.77
CA ASP A 195 7.75 1.70 -32.81
C ASP A 195 7.30 2.64 -33.95
N LEU A 196 6.89 3.87 -33.60
CA LEU A 196 6.60 4.91 -34.58
C LEU A 196 7.85 5.29 -35.37
N ALA A 197 8.99 5.46 -34.71
CA ALA A 197 10.25 5.81 -35.36
C ALA A 197 10.80 4.65 -36.23
N ALA A 198 10.53 3.41 -35.82
CA ALA A 198 10.87 2.20 -36.58
C ALA A 198 9.90 1.91 -37.74
N GLY A 199 8.80 2.65 -37.86
CA GLY A 199 7.78 2.43 -38.89
C GLY A 199 6.89 1.19 -38.64
N ILE A 200 6.90 0.67 -37.43
CA ILE A 200 6.07 -0.48 -37.02
C ILE A 200 4.65 0.01 -36.68
N MET A 201 4.52 1.19 -36.07
CA MET A 201 3.26 1.85 -35.75
C MET A 201 3.01 3.02 -36.68
N ASN A 202 1.77 3.22 -37.12
CA ASN A 202 1.42 4.38 -37.92
C ASN A 202 1.19 5.64 -37.04
N PRO A 203 1.52 6.85 -37.54
CA PRO A 203 1.33 8.08 -36.76
C PRO A 203 -0.12 8.32 -36.33
N TRP A 204 -1.12 7.91 -37.10
CA TRP A 204 -2.52 8.03 -36.75
C TRP A 204 -2.94 7.04 -35.66
N GLU A 205 -2.35 5.83 -35.62
CA GLU A 205 -2.59 4.85 -34.55
C GLU A 205 -2.06 5.37 -33.21
N TYR A 206 -0.85 5.98 -33.21
CA TYR A 206 -0.30 6.64 -32.02
C TYR A 206 -1.21 7.75 -31.52
N ARG A 207 -1.78 8.57 -32.43
CA ARG A 207 -2.70 9.63 -32.03
C ARG A 207 -4.01 9.09 -31.46
N MET A 208 -4.60 8.08 -32.08
CA MET A 208 -5.80 7.41 -31.56
C MET A 208 -5.57 6.93 -30.13
N LYS A 209 -4.44 6.24 -29.89
CA LYS A 209 -4.11 5.65 -28.59
C LYS A 209 -3.85 6.72 -27.50
N TRP A 210 -3.03 7.72 -27.82
CA TRP A 210 -2.53 8.66 -26.79
C TRP A 210 -3.31 9.96 -26.66
N TYR A 211 -4.06 10.34 -27.69
CA TYR A 211 -4.89 11.55 -27.68
C TYR A 211 -6.38 11.23 -27.67
N ASN A 212 -6.75 9.95 -27.64
CA ASN A 212 -8.14 9.47 -27.65
C ASN A 212 -8.97 10.05 -28.79
N GLU A 213 -8.35 10.18 -29.98
CA GLU A 213 -8.97 10.69 -31.20
C GLU A 213 -9.57 9.54 -32.02
N ASP A 214 -10.64 9.79 -32.74
CA ASP A 214 -11.15 8.86 -33.73
C ASP A 214 -10.22 8.81 -34.96
N GLU A 215 -10.28 7.74 -35.75
CA GLU A 215 -9.39 7.50 -36.90
C GLU A 215 -9.40 8.63 -37.91
N ALA A 216 -10.59 9.19 -38.22
CA ALA A 216 -10.76 10.27 -39.19
C ALA A 216 -10.07 11.55 -38.70
N THR A 217 -10.22 11.89 -37.42
CA THR A 217 -9.58 13.04 -36.78
C THR A 217 -8.07 12.83 -36.67
N ALA A 218 -7.62 11.64 -36.22
CA ALA A 218 -6.22 11.33 -36.08
C ALA A 218 -5.46 11.44 -37.41
N LYS A 219 -6.06 10.96 -38.53
CA LYS A 219 -5.49 11.07 -39.88
C LYS A 219 -5.46 12.53 -40.39
N LYS A 220 -6.49 13.32 -40.06
CA LYS A 220 -6.58 14.73 -40.49
C LYS A 220 -5.56 15.62 -39.77
N MET A 221 -5.19 15.23 -38.53
CA MET A 221 -4.26 16.01 -37.70
C MET A 221 -2.79 15.62 -37.92
N LEU A 222 -2.49 14.74 -38.86
CA LEU A 222 -1.12 14.46 -39.27
C LEU A 222 -0.54 15.63 -40.05
N PRO A 223 0.72 16.02 -39.81
CA PRO A 223 1.39 17.03 -40.62
C PRO A 223 1.46 16.54 -42.08
N LYS A 224 1.09 17.41 -43.02
CA LYS A 224 1.25 17.14 -44.44
C LYS A 224 2.73 17.20 -44.79
N MET A 225 3.22 16.28 -45.61
CA MET A 225 4.63 16.27 -46.01
C MET A 225 5.09 17.57 -46.71
N GLU A 226 4.16 18.37 -47.22
CA GLU A 226 4.46 19.64 -47.87
C GLU A 226 4.94 20.73 -46.90
N ASP A 227 4.58 20.63 -45.61
CA ASP A 227 4.96 21.63 -44.60
C ASP A 227 6.37 21.40 -44.01
N MET A 228 6.98 20.25 -44.27
CA MET A 228 8.31 19.91 -43.73
C MET A 228 9.47 20.31 -44.67
N THR A 229 9.20 20.71 -45.92
CA THR A 229 10.24 21.06 -46.90
C THR A 229 10.53 22.55 -46.96
N THR A 230 9.75 23.41 -46.33
CA THR A 230 9.89 24.88 -46.42
C THR A 230 10.72 25.54 -45.33
N GLU A 231 11.11 24.85 -44.27
CA GLU A 231 11.95 25.42 -43.20
C GLU A 231 13.47 25.23 -43.41
N GLY A 232 13.88 24.46 -44.41
CA GLY A 232 15.29 24.15 -44.67
C GLY A 232 16.01 25.05 -45.67
N GLU A 233 15.29 25.97 -46.37
CA GLU A 233 15.90 26.77 -47.45
C GLU A 233 16.18 28.24 -47.12
N ASN A 234 15.89 28.71 -45.91
CA ASN A 234 16.04 30.16 -45.56
C ASN A 234 17.22 30.49 -44.63
N GLU A 235 18.20 29.60 -44.45
CA GLU A 235 19.39 29.93 -43.64
C GLU A 235 20.73 29.86 -44.42
N ILE A 236 20.74 30.09 -45.72
CA ILE A 236 21.99 30.35 -46.46
C ILE A 236 21.78 31.52 -47.42
N GLU A 237 21.89 32.76 -46.89
CA GLU A 237 22.38 33.95 -47.56
C GLU A 237 23.01 34.92 -46.57
#